data_ffb39832cc08cf42895e485c71ccf77a
#
_entry.id   ffb39832cc08cf42895e485c71ccf77a
#
_cell.length_a   1.000
_cell.length_b   1.000
_cell.length_c   1.000
_cell.angle_alpha   90.00
_cell.angle_beta   90.00
_cell.angle_gamma   90.00
#
_symmetry.space_group_name_H-M   'P 1'
#
loop_
_entity.id
_entity.type
_entity.pdbx_description
1 polymer ?
#
loop_
_entity_poly.entity_id
_entity_poly.type
_entity_poly.pdbx_seq_one_letter_code
_entity_poly.pdbx_strand_id
1 'polypeptide(L)'
;MARAALHFWEEPPISGEDGSGTIFFSGCPLRCVYCQNASIALGEAARAITVERLAVIMGELERAGALNINCVTPTHFAPQIREAVALAREQGVVLPVLWNTGGYETVEAVRDNIGFVDAYLTDFKYVDGELAAR
;
A
#
# COMPACT_ATOMS: atom_id res chain seq x y z
N MET A 1 -4.73 -8.08 -5.56
CA MET A 1 -4.05 -6.87 -6.08
C MET A 1 -4.81 -6.36 -7.31
N ALA A 2 -4.93 -5.04 -7.47
CA ALA A 2 -5.59 -4.44 -8.64
C ALA A 2 -4.57 -3.92 -9.68
N ARG A 3 -3.56 -3.19 -9.24
CA ARG A 3 -2.56 -2.54 -10.12
C ARG A 3 -1.22 -2.40 -9.41
N ALA A 4 -0.13 -2.44 -10.18
CA ALA A 4 1.19 -1.98 -9.74
C ALA A 4 1.81 -1.15 -10.86
N ALA A 5 2.31 0.04 -10.55
CA ALA A 5 2.95 0.98 -11.49
C ALA A 5 3.70 2.09 -10.76
N LEU A 6 4.58 2.80 -11.48
CA LEU A 6 5.08 4.07 -11.01
C LEU A 6 3.93 5.09 -10.93
N HIS A 7 3.92 5.87 -9.86
CA HIS A 7 2.93 6.91 -9.57
C HIS A 7 3.66 8.21 -9.21
N PHE A 8 3.31 9.31 -9.90
CA PHE A 8 4.04 10.58 -9.81
C PHE A 8 3.25 11.68 -9.08
N TRP A 9 2.11 11.32 -8.48
CA TRP A 9 1.15 12.26 -7.91
C TRP A 9 0.96 12.11 -6.39
N GLU A 10 1.89 11.40 -5.73
CA GLU A 10 2.00 11.47 -4.28
C GLU A 10 2.70 12.78 -3.87
N GLU A 11 2.78 13.08 -2.58
CA GLU A 11 3.50 14.23 -2.07
C GLU A 11 4.95 14.24 -2.56
N PRO A 12 5.53 15.44 -2.84
CA PRO A 12 6.89 15.55 -3.38
C PRO A 12 7.97 14.73 -2.64
N PRO A 13 7.95 14.60 -1.30
CA PRO A 13 8.91 13.74 -0.59
C PRO A 13 8.76 12.24 -0.88
N ILE A 14 7.61 11.81 -1.40
CA ILE A 14 7.27 10.41 -1.67
C ILE A 14 7.55 10.04 -3.12
N SER A 15 7.01 10.80 -4.06
CA SER A 15 7.12 10.49 -5.49
C SER A 15 8.34 11.11 -6.15
N GLY A 16 8.86 12.23 -5.63
CA GLY A 16 9.97 12.94 -6.29
C GLY A 16 9.74 13.16 -7.78
N GLU A 17 10.80 13.09 -8.56
CA GLU A 17 10.76 13.12 -10.04
C GLU A 17 10.68 11.70 -10.64
N ASP A 18 11.16 10.68 -9.94
CA ASP A 18 11.27 9.30 -10.44
C ASP A 18 10.02 8.45 -10.18
N GLY A 19 9.16 8.89 -9.25
CA GLY A 19 7.88 8.25 -8.93
C GLY A 19 7.94 7.24 -7.79
N SER A 20 6.80 7.02 -7.19
CA SER A 20 6.54 6.01 -6.15
C SER A 20 6.14 4.68 -6.81
N GLY A 21 6.71 3.58 -6.38
CA GLY A 21 6.36 2.22 -6.81
C GLY A 21 5.07 1.76 -6.15
N THR A 22 3.94 2.21 -6.68
CA THR A 22 2.64 2.04 -6.03
C THR A 22 1.97 0.72 -6.38
N ILE A 23 1.55 -0.01 -5.35
CA ILE A 23 0.82 -1.28 -5.45
C ILE A 23 -0.56 -1.10 -4.82
N PHE A 24 -1.61 -1.11 -5.64
CA PHE A 24 -3.00 -1.01 -5.20
C PHE A 24 -3.55 -2.39 -4.83
N PHE A 25 -3.93 -2.56 -3.57
CA PHE A 25 -4.66 -3.73 -3.09
C PHE A 25 -6.16 -3.50 -3.20
N SER A 26 -6.90 -4.52 -3.61
CA SER A 26 -8.34 -4.46 -3.80
C SER A 26 -9.10 -4.93 -2.57
N GLY A 27 -10.35 -4.51 -2.42
CA GLY A 27 -11.21 -4.96 -1.33
C GLY A 27 -11.06 -4.12 -0.06
N CYS A 28 -11.04 -2.79 -0.17
CA CYS A 28 -10.94 -1.89 0.99
C CYS A 28 -12.10 -2.11 1.97
N PRO A 29 -11.84 -2.34 3.27
CA PRO A 29 -12.89 -2.57 4.26
C PRO A 29 -13.72 -1.31 4.58
N LEU A 30 -13.18 -0.11 4.40
CA LEU A 30 -13.85 1.15 4.73
C LEU A 30 -15.01 1.49 3.78
N ARG A 31 -14.91 1.17 2.50
CA ARG A 31 -15.95 1.40 1.48
C ARG A 31 -16.53 2.82 1.51
N CYS A 32 -15.70 3.84 1.67
CA CYS A 32 -16.13 5.24 1.76
C CYS A 32 -16.98 5.63 0.55
N VAL A 33 -18.11 6.30 0.80
CA VAL A 33 -19.07 6.71 -0.26
C VAL A 33 -18.47 7.69 -1.29
N TYR A 34 -17.42 8.41 -0.91
CA TYR A 34 -16.68 9.35 -1.76
C TYR A 34 -15.35 8.78 -2.29
N CYS A 35 -15.16 7.46 -2.26
CA CYS A 35 -13.89 6.84 -2.65
C CYS A 35 -13.58 7.10 -4.13
N GLN A 36 -12.46 7.80 -4.41
CA GLN A 36 -11.98 8.03 -5.78
C GLN A 36 -11.56 6.74 -6.49
N ASN A 37 -11.22 5.69 -5.74
CA ASN A 37 -10.82 4.37 -6.23
C ASN A 37 -11.90 3.31 -5.97
N ALA A 38 -13.19 3.66 -6.13
CA ALA A 38 -14.31 2.80 -5.77
C ALA A 38 -14.26 1.42 -6.43
N SER A 39 -13.93 1.31 -7.72
CA SER A 39 -13.82 0.03 -8.44
C SER A 39 -12.73 -0.89 -7.84
N ILE A 40 -11.60 -0.32 -7.41
CA ILE A 40 -10.54 -1.06 -6.72
C ILE A 40 -11.02 -1.45 -5.32
N ALA A 41 -11.62 -0.52 -4.58
CA ALA A 41 -12.13 -0.76 -3.24
C ALA A 41 -13.22 -1.84 -3.19
N LEU A 42 -14.07 -1.92 -4.21
CA LEU A 42 -15.10 -2.94 -4.35
C LEU A 42 -14.58 -4.28 -4.89
N GLY A 43 -13.34 -4.33 -5.35
CA GLY A 43 -12.72 -5.56 -5.86
C GLY A 43 -13.00 -5.89 -7.33
N GLU A 44 -13.64 -4.98 -8.09
CA GLU A 44 -14.01 -5.19 -9.49
C GLU A 44 -12.80 -5.44 -10.41
N ALA A 45 -11.65 -4.81 -10.11
CA ALA A 45 -10.40 -4.98 -10.84
C ALA A 45 -9.43 -5.99 -10.18
N ALA A 46 -9.94 -6.81 -9.24
CA ALA A 46 -9.10 -7.70 -8.44
C ALA A 46 -8.52 -8.86 -9.25
N ARG A 47 -7.23 -9.11 -9.08
CA ARG A 47 -6.55 -10.32 -9.56
C ARG A 47 -5.82 -10.98 -8.40
N ALA A 48 -6.03 -12.30 -8.23
CA ALA A 48 -5.23 -13.08 -7.30
C ALA A 48 -3.79 -13.18 -7.82
N ILE A 49 -2.83 -12.98 -6.94
CA ILE A 49 -1.41 -13.22 -7.18
C ILE A 49 -0.85 -13.98 -5.99
N THR A 50 0.26 -14.70 -6.19
CA THR A 50 0.99 -15.33 -5.09
C THR A 50 1.89 -14.32 -4.38
N VAL A 51 2.37 -14.69 -3.21
CA VAL A 51 3.33 -13.89 -2.43
C VAL A 51 4.64 -13.71 -3.19
N GLU A 52 5.12 -14.77 -3.86
CA GLU A 52 6.33 -14.74 -4.68
C GLU A 52 6.17 -13.78 -5.87
N ARG A 53 4.98 -13.76 -6.51
CA ARG A 53 4.72 -12.81 -7.59
C ARG A 53 4.69 -11.36 -7.06
N LEU A 54 4.18 -11.13 -5.86
CA LEU A 54 4.20 -9.81 -5.23
C LEU A 54 5.65 -9.36 -4.98
N ALA A 55 6.51 -10.25 -4.47
CA ALA A 55 7.94 -9.95 -4.29
C ALA A 55 8.64 -9.60 -5.61
N VAL A 56 8.36 -10.35 -6.67
CA VAL A 56 8.90 -10.06 -8.03
C VAL A 56 8.42 -8.69 -8.53
N ILE A 57 7.15 -8.30 -8.29
CA ILE A 57 6.61 -6.99 -8.66
C ILE A 57 7.37 -5.87 -7.93
N MET A 58 7.70 -6.03 -6.65
CA MET A 58 8.52 -5.07 -5.91
C MET A 58 9.88 -4.86 -6.57
N GLY A 59 10.55 -5.92 -6.99
CA GLY A 59 11.80 -5.84 -7.75
C GLY A 59 11.64 -5.24 -9.15
N GLU A 60 10.50 -5.47 -9.83
CA GLU A 60 10.18 -4.84 -11.12
C GLU A 60 10.03 -3.31 -10.96
N LEU A 61 9.36 -2.86 -9.89
CA LEU A 61 9.20 -1.43 -9.58
C LEU A 61 10.54 -0.77 -9.25
N GLU A 62 11.39 -1.42 -8.46
CA GLU A 62 12.74 -0.92 -8.17
C GLU A 62 13.57 -0.76 -9.44
N ARG A 63 13.59 -1.77 -10.31
CA ARG A 63 14.29 -1.68 -11.61
C ARG A 63 13.71 -0.64 -12.56
N ALA A 64 12.43 -0.30 -12.40
CA ALA A 64 11.78 0.79 -13.12
C ALA A 64 12.13 2.19 -12.57
N GLY A 65 12.91 2.28 -11.49
CA GLY A 65 13.37 3.53 -10.89
C GLY A 65 12.50 4.06 -9.76
N ALA A 66 11.58 3.23 -9.20
CA ALA A 66 10.78 3.64 -8.06
C ALA A 66 11.64 4.09 -6.87
N LEU A 67 11.21 5.13 -6.16
CA LEU A 67 11.89 5.63 -4.95
C LEU A 67 11.50 4.84 -3.69
N ASN A 68 10.39 4.12 -3.73
CA ASN A 68 9.83 3.34 -2.62
C ASN A 68 8.84 2.30 -3.14
N ILE A 69 8.41 1.40 -2.25
CA ILE A 69 7.27 0.49 -2.47
C ILE A 69 6.09 1.02 -1.66
N ASN A 70 5.14 1.66 -2.33
CA ASN A 70 3.96 2.25 -1.72
C ASN A 70 2.77 1.27 -1.79
N CYS A 71 2.45 0.65 -0.66
CA CYS A 71 1.34 -0.29 -0.52
C CYS A 71 0.04 0.47 -0.21
N VAL A 72 -0.86 0.59 -1.18
CA VAL A 72 -2.14 1.31 -1.03
C VAL A 72 -3.26 0.37 -0.61
N THR A 73 -3.93 0.69 0.49
CA THR A 73 -4.98 -0.11 1.14
C THR A 73 -4.49 -1.52 1.52
N PRO A 74 -3.36 -1.63 2.22
CA PRO A 74 -2.65 -2.90 2.41
C PRO A 74 -3.16 -3.73 3.60
N THR A 75 -3.84 -3.14 4.57
CA THR A 75 -4.07 -3.65 5.94
C THR A 75 -4.63 -5.07 5.99
N HIS A 76 -5.62 -5.38 5.14
CA HIS A 76 -6.25 -6.70 5.11
C HIS A 76 -5.40 -7.80 4.43
N PHE A 77 -4.24 -7.43 3.86
CA PHE A 77 -3.23 -8.34 3.31
C PHE A 77 -1.88 -8.24 4.04
N ALA A 78 -1.83 -7.63 5.23
CA ALA A 78 -0.59 -7.38 5.94
C ALA A 78 0.31 -8.63 6.11
N PRO A 79 -0.19 -9.82 6.48
CA PRO A 79 0.65 -11.01 6.58
C PRO A 79 1.32 -11.38 5.25
N GLN A 80 0.57 -11.37 4.14
CA GLN A 80 1.07 -11.71 2.80
C GLN A 80 2.06 -10.66 2.28
N ILE A 81 1.81 -9.38 2.57
CA ILE A 81 2.73 -8.29 2.19
C ILE A 81 4.04 -8.41 2.96
N ARG A 82 3.98 -8.72 4.25
CA ARG A 82 5.17 -8.94 5.09
C ARG A 82 6.05 -10.06 4.53
N GLU A 83 5.44 -11.19 4.19
CA GLU A 83 6.13 -12.32 3.57
C GLU A 83 6.73 -11.93 2.20
N ALA A 84 5.99 -11.20 1.36
CA ALA A 84 6.48 -10.72 0.08
C ALA A 84 7.66 -9.75 0.22
N VAL A 85 7.61 -8.84 1.21
CA VAL A 85 8.72 -7.93 1.50
C VAL A 85 9.96 -8.72 1.93
N ALA A 86 9.81 -9.73 2.79
CA ALA A 86 10.94 -10.58 3.18
C ALA A 86 11.58 -11.27 1.98
N LEU A 87 10.78 -11.90 1.10
CA LEU A 87 11.26 -12.50 -0.12
C LEU A 87 11.92 -11.50 -1.09
N ALA A 88 11.34 -10.29 -1.22
CA ALA A 88 11.90 -9.22 -2.04
C ALA A 88 13.27 -8.77 -1.50
N ARG A 89 13.42 -8.66 -0.17
CA ARG A 89 14.70 -8.35 0.47
C ARG A 89 15.77 -9.42 0.20
N GLU A 90 15.41 -10.70 0.25
CA GLU A 90 16.29 -11.81 -0.11
C GLU A 90 16.74 -11.74 -1.59
N GLN A 91 15.88 -11.18 -2.46
CA GLN A 91 16.17 -10.96 -3.88
C GLN A 91 16.93 -9.65 -4.16
N GLY A 92 17.30 -8.90 -3.12
CA GLY A 92 18.12 -7.69 -3.20
C GLY A 92 17.34 -6.38 -3.31
N VAL A 93 16.01 -6.36 -3.17
CA VAL A 93 15.21 -5.14 -3.11
C VAL A 93 15.55 -4.35 -1.84
N VAL A 94 15.92 -3.08 -1.98
CA VAL A 94 16.33 -2.22 -0.85
C VAL A 94 15.43 -1.03 -0.60
N LEU A 95 14.43 -0.80 -1.46
CA LEU A 95 13.53 0.35 -1.36
C LEU A 95 12.74 0.38 -0.06
N PRO A 96 12.51 1.56 0.54
CA PRO A 96 11.64 1.69 1.70
C PRO A 96 10.19 1.27 1.37
N VAL A 97 9.52 0.69 2.35
CA VAL A 97 8.12 0.26 2.27
C VAL A 97 7.22 1.29 2.94
N LEU A 98 6.28 1.83 2.17
CA LEU A 98 5.28 2.79 2.64
C LEU A 98 3.93 2.11 2.80
N TRP A 99 3.20 2.48 3.85
CA TRP A 99 1.89 1.96 4.19
C TRP A 99 0.83 3.05 4.03
N ASN A 100 0.21 3.08 2.83
CA ASN A 100 -0.77 4.08 2.46
C ASN A 100 -2.17 3.58 2.82
N THR A 101 -2.73 4.13 3.90
CA THR A 101 -3.88 3.58 4.58
C THR A 101 -4.95 4.60 4.93
N GLY A 102 -6.19 4.12 5.08
CA GLY A 102 -7.31 4.91 5.55
C GLY A 102 -7.25 5.29 7.03
N GLY A 103 -6.22 4.88 7.78
CA GLY A 103 -6.06 5.18 9.21
C GLY A 103 -6.96 4.35 10.13
N TYR A 104 -7.57 3.28 9.63
CA TYR A 104 -8.49 2.43 10.39
C TYR A 104 -7.82 1.09 10.75
N GLU A 105 -6.69 1.20 11.43
CA GLU A 105 -5.94 0.05 11.95
C GLU A 105 -6.08 -0.05 13.47
N THR A 106 -5.97 -1.29 13.98
CA THR A 106 -5.78 -1.50 15.41
C THR A 106 -4.33 -1.21 15.81
N VAL A 107 -4.10 -0.92 17.07
CA VAL A 107 -2.73 -0.72 17.62
C VAL A 107 -1.87 -1.97 17.41
N GLU A 108 -2.46 -3.15 17.51
CA GLU A 108 -1.80 -4.44 17.27
C GLU A 108 -1.33 -4.54 15.82
N ALA A 109 -2.20 -4.21 14.86
CA ALA A 109 -1.84 -4.23 13.42
C ALA A 109 -0.67 -3.29 13.10
N VAL A 110 -0.65 -2.09 13.72
CA VAL A 110 0.46 -1.15 13.57
C VAL A 110 1.74 -1.70 14.20
N ARG A 111 1.65 -2.32 15.38
CA ARG A 111 2.81 -2.95 16.04
C ARG A 111 3.38 -4.10 15.22
N ASP A 112 2.52 -4.90 14.61
CA ASP A 112 2.93 -6.03 13.76
C ASP A 112 3.66 -5.57 12.48
N ASN A 113 3.52 -4.31 12.11
CA ASN A 113 4.22 -3.71 10.97
C ASN A 113 5.63 -3.21 11.31
N ILE A 114 6.01 -3.18 12.59
CA ILE A 114 7.35 -2.73 13.02
C ILE A 114 8.42 -3.64 12.40
N GLY A 115 9.40 -3.01 11.77
CA GLY A 115 10.54 -3.68 11.16
C GLY A 115 10.41 -4.00 9.67
N PHE A 116 9.21 -3.83 9.07
CA PHE A 116 9.06 -3.95 7.62
C PHE A 116 8.38 -2.74 6.94
N VAL A 117 7.66 -1.90 7.69
CA VAL A 117 7.10 -0.63 7.21
C VAL A 117 8.00 0.51 7.69
N ASP A 118 8.48 1.32 6.74
CA ASP A 118 9.37 2.44 7.00
C ASP A 118 8.61 3.75 7.24
N ALA A 119 7.46 3.95 6.58
CA ALA A 119 6.62 5.13 6.77
C ALA A 119 5.14 4.85 6.51
N TYR A 120 4.30 5.66 7.14
CA TYR A 120 2.85 5.63 6.97
C TYR A 120 2.38 6.86 6.23
N LEU A 121 1.54 6.68 5.22
CA LEU A 121 0.72 7.70 4.58
C LEU A 121 -0.72 7.46 5.03
N THR A 122 -1.14 8.19 6.06
CA THR A 122 -2.44 7.95 6.71
C THR A 122 -3.42 9.03 6.35
N ASP A 123 -4.55 8.65 5.78
CA ASP A 123 -5.66 9.57 5.54
C ASP A 123 -6.23 10.11 6.85
N PHE A 124 -6.49 11.40 6.89
CA PHE A 124 -7.29 12.04 7.93
C PHE A 124 -8.65 12.43 7.34
N LYS A 125 -9.60 11.52 7.39
CA LYS A 125 -10.87 11.64 6.65
C LYS A 125 -11.90 12.57 7.30
N TYR A 126 -11.90 12.70 8.62
CA TYR A 126 -12.88 13.48 9.37
C TYR A 126 -12.22 14.24 10.52
N VAL A 127 -12.61 15.52 10.69
CA VAL A 127 -12.28 16.34 11.86
C VAL A 127 -13.33 16.15 12.96
N ASP A 128 -14.58 15.91 12.56
CA ASP A 128 -15.73 15.77 13.45
C ASP A 128 -15.96 14.29 13.79
N GLY A 129 -15.92 13.96 15.09
CA GLY A 129 -16.09 12.60 15.58
C GLY A 129 -17.50 12.02 15.39
N GLU A 130 -18.55 12.88 15.32
CA GLU A 130 -19.92 12.43 15.06
C GLU A 130 -20.08 12.03 13.58
N LEU A 131 -19.41 12.74 12.68
CA LEU A 131 -19.36 12.36 11.26
C LEU A 131 -18.57 11.07 11.05
N ALA A 132 -17.49 10.89 11.78
CA ALA A 132 -16.67 9.68 11.70
C ALA A 132 -17.39 8.42 12.21
N ALA A 133 -18.40 8.57 13.06
CA ALA A 133 -19.18 7.46 13.66
C ALA A 133 -20.38 7.01 12.82
N ARG A 134 -20.70 7.70 11.73
CA ARG A 134 -21.82 7.40 10.81
C ARG A 134 -21.37 6.53 9.64
#